data_484a7a2fd5538708201e40ee3d49382e
#
_entry.id   484a7a2fd5538708201e40ee3d49382e
#
_cell.length_a   1.000
_cell.length_b   1.000
_cell.length_c   1.000
_cell.angle_alpha   90.00
_cell.angle_beta   90.00
_cell.angle_gamma   90.00
#
_symmetry.space_group_name_H-M   'P 1'
#
loop_
_entity.id
_entity.type
_entity.pdbx_description
1 polymer ?
#
loop_
_entity_poly.entity_id
_entity_poly.type
_entity_poly.pdbx_seq_one_letter_code
_entity_poly.pdbx_strand_id
1 'polypeptide(L)'
;MMYPYMTFEDGTEVVHSDLIVDGDIEKVIVHFERPTAEGFDSARCELPSYNWTMWEGRFTDEEKRGFETFLSNNAHLLYRYAANGGAKVA
;
A
#
# COMPACT_ATOMS: atom_id res chain seq x y z
N MET A 1 -10.55 6.61 3.75
CA MET A 1 -10.48 6.80 2.29
C MET A 1 -9.14 6.35 1.77
N MET A 2 -9.10 5.75 0.59
CA MET A 2 -7.85 5.30 -0.02
C MET A 2 -7.54 6.16 -1.24
N TYR A 3 -6.28 6.50 -1.41
CA TYR A 3 -5.80 7.39 -2.47
C TYR A 3 -4.87 6.64 -3.41
N PRO A 4 -4.97 6.85 -4.73
CA PRO A 4 -4.04 6.23 -5.67
C PRO A 4 -2.61 6.71 -5.43
N TYR A 5 -1.66 5.79 -5.51
CA TYR A 5 -0.24 6.12 -5.42
C TYR A 5 0.48 5.83 -6.75
N MET A 6 0.42 4.58 -7.21
CA MET A 6 0.95 4.24 -8.52
C MET A 6 0.38 2.90 -9.00
N THR A 7 0.64 2.59 -10.26
CA THR A 7 0.28 1.30 -10.86
C THR A 7 1.56 0.66 -11.39
N PHE A 8 1.79 -0.60 -11.05
CA PHE A 8 2.94 -1.35 -11.55
C PHE A 8 2.69 -1.83 -12.98
N GLU A 9 3.74 -2.28 -13.65
CA GLU A 9 3.65 -2.74 -15.04
C GLU A 9 2.66 -3.90 -15.21
N ASP A 10 2.53 -4.76 -14.23
CA ASP A 10 1.61 -5.91 -14.30
C ASP A 10 0.16 -5.54 -13.99
N GLY A 11 -0.13 -4.26 -13.79
CA GLY A 11 -1.46 -3.79 -13.49
C GLY A 11 -1.79 -3.73 -12.01
N THR A 12 -0.88 -4.11 -11.13
CA THR A 12 -1.09 -3.99 -9.68
C THR A 12 -1.20 -2.53 -9.30
N GLU A 13 -2.33 -2.15 -8.72
CA GLU A 13 -2.56 -0.78 -8.25
C GLU A 13 -2.15 -0.67 -6.79
N VAL A 14 -1.44 0.41 -6.48
CA VAL A 14 -1.05 0.74 -5.10
C VAL A 14 -1.85 1.95 -4.66
N VAL A 15 -2.60 1.77 -3.58
CA VAL A 15 -3.35 2.87 -2.95
C VAL A 15 -2.99 2.94 -1.47
N HIS A 16 -3.20 4.11 -0.86
CA HIS A 16 -2.87 4.29 0.56
C HIS A 16 -3.96 5.05 1.29
N SER A 17 -3.99 4.87 2.60
CA SER A 17 -4.96 5.53 3.47
C SER A 17 -4.54 6.97 3.79
N ASP A 18 -5.44 7.67 4.49
CA ASP A 18 -5.08 8.86 5.24
C ASP A 18 -4.08 8.48 6.34
N LEU A 19 -3.41 9.48 6.89
CA LEU A 19 -2.56 9.28 8.06
C LEU A 19 -3.46 8.89 9.25
N ILE A 20 -3.13 7.78 9.88
CA ILE A 20 -3.89 7.26 11.01
C ILE A 20 -3.04 7.48 12.26
N VAL A 21 -3.59 8.23 13.21
CA VAL A 21 -2.89 8.47 14.48
C VAL A 21 -3.46 7.53 15.52
N ASP A 22 -2.62 6.67 16.07
CA ASP A 22 -3.01 5.68 17.08
C ASP A 22 -2.05 5.84 18.26
N GLY A 23 -2.48 6.63 19.25
CA GLY A 23 -1.60 6.99 20.35
C GLY A 23 -0.43 7.81 19.85
N ASP A 24 0.79 7.34 20.10
CA ASP A 24 2.01 8.01 19.68
C ASP A 24 2.49 7.52 18.30
N ILE A 25 1.75 6.62 17.68
CA ILE A 25 2.17 6.00 16.42
C ILE A 25 1.35 6.55 15.28
N GLU A 26 2.02 6.99 14.23
CA GLU A 26 1.39 7.40 12.97
C GLU A 26 1.49 6.24 12.00
N LYS A 27 0.35 5.82 11.49
CA LYS A 27 0.24 4.65 10.61
C LYS A 27 -0.28 5.04 9.24
N VAL A 28 0.12 4.25 8.25
CA VAL A 28 -0.45 4.32 6.90
C VAL A 28 -0.74 2.90 6.45
N ILE A 29 -1.94 2.68 5.94
CA ILE A 29 -2.32 1.39 5.36
C ILE A 29 -2.08 1.48 3.86
N VAL A 30 -1.35 0.53 3.29
CA VAL A 30 -1.08 0.46 1.86
C VAL A 30 -1.73 -0.80 1.31
N HIS A 31 -2.51 -0.63 0.26
CA HIS A 31 -3.26 -1.71 -0.36
C HIS A 31 -2.74 -1.96 -1.77
N PHE A 32 -2.48 -3.22 -2.08
CA PHE A 32 -2.04 -3.68 -3.40
C PHE A 32 -3.17 -4.52 -3.99
N GLU A 33 -3.57 -4.21 -5.21
CA GLU A 33 -4.67 -4.91 -5.85
C GLU A 33 -4.35 -5.16 -7.31
N ARG A 34 -4.42 -6.42 -7.74
CA ARG A 34 -4.16 -6.80 -9.12
C ARG A 34 -5.39 -7.45 -9.72
N PRO A 35 -5.97 -6.89 -10.79
CA PRO A 35 -7.10 -7.53 -11.45
C PRO A 35 -6.68 -8.83 -12.10
N THR A 36 -7.54 -9.83 -11.99
CA THR A 36 -7.35 -11.14 -12.62
C THR A 36 -8.61 -11.49 -13.40
N ALA A 37 -8.55 -12.57 -14.17
CA ALA A 37 -9.71 -13.04 -14.92
C ALA A 37 -10.90 -13.41 -14.02
N GLU A 38 -10.62 -13.74 -12.76
CA GLU A 38 -11.64 -14.24 -11.83
C GLU A 38 -11.92 -13.29 -10.67
N GLY A 39 -11.31 -12.11 -10.67
CA GLY A 39 -11.50 -11.14 -9.60
C GLY A 39 -10.21 -10.36 -9.34
N PHE A 40 -9.70 -10.41 -8.13
CA PHE A 40 -8.54 -9.64 -7.72
C PHE A 40 -7.62 -10.44 -6.81
N ASP A 41 -6.31 -10.20 -6.96
CA ASP A 41 -5.35 -10.52 -5.90
C ASP A 41 -5.26 -9.27 -5.04
N SER A 42 -5.35 -9.40 -3.74
CA SER A 42 -5.39 -8.25 -2.81
C SER A 42 -4.49 -8.48 -1.63
N ALA A 43 -3.74 -7.44 -1.25
CA ALA A 43 -2.89 -7.49 -0.07
C ALA A 43 -2.87 -6.14 0.59
N ARG A 44 -2.74 -6.13 1.91
CA ARG A 44 -2.75 -4.90 2.69
C ARG A 44 -1.63 -4.95 3.72
N CYS A 45 -0.83 -3.90 3.77
CA CYS A 45 0.30 -3.80 4.68
C CYS A 45 0.17 -2.54 5.52
N GLU A 46 0.42 -2.66 6.81
CA GLU A 46 0.38 -1.53 7.72
C GLU A 46 1.80 -1.03 7.95
N LEU A 47 2.01 0.28 7.79
CA LEU A 47 3.26 0.93 8.15
C LEU A 47 3.10 1.60 9.52
N PRO A 48 4.09 1.66 10.38
CA PRO A 48 5.50 1.29 10.14
C PRO A 48 5.82 -0.16 10.52
N SER A 49 4.83 -0.95 10.95
CA SER A 49 5.08 -2.31 11.44
C SER A 49 5.42 -3.30 10.33
N TYR A 50 5.01 -3.02 9.10
CA TYR A 50 5.08 -3.96 7.96
C TYR A 50 4.24 -5.20 8.19
N ASN A 51 3.19 -5.12 9.03
CA ASN A 51 2.25 -6.22 9.20
C ASN A 51 1.35 -6.32 7.98
N TRP A 52 1.28 -7.52 7.41
CA TRP A 52 0.35 -7.81 6.34
C TRP A 52 -0.99 -8.19 6.98
N THR A 53 -1.95 -7.26 6.91
CA THR A 53 -3.26 -7.43 7.54
C THR A 53 -4.28 -8.08 6.63
N MET A 54 -3.96 -8.20 5.34
CA MET A 54 -4.78 -8.90 4.36
C MET A 54 -3.85 -9.52 3.31
N TRP A 55 -4.14 -10.76 2.92
CA TRP A 55 -3.39 -11.43 1.87
C TRP A 55 -4.32 -12.43 1.20
N GLU A 56 -4.91 -12.03 0.06
CA GLU A 56 -5.91 -12.82 -0.64
C GLU A 56 -5.55 -12.95 -2.11
N GLY A 57 -5.78 -14.13 -2.67
CA GLY A 57 -5.50 -14.39 -4.07
C GLY A 57 -4.15 -15.06 -4.24
N ARG A 58 -3.46 -14.72 -5.33
CA ARG A 58 -2.30 -15.47 -5.79
C ARG A 58 -0.99 -14.71 -5.81
N PHE A 59 -0.88 -13.64 -5.05
CA PHE A 59 0.43 -13.00 -4.89
C PHE A 59 1.42 -14.00 -4.29
N THR A 60 2.62 -14.03 -4.84
CA THR A 60 3.66 -14.97 -4.42
C THR A 60 4.50 -14.38 -3.28
N ASP A 61 5.27 -15.24 -2.62
CA ASP A 61 6.22 -14.77 -1.59
C ASP A 61 7.28 -13.85 -2.19
N GLU A 62 7.68 -14.10 -3.43
CA GLU A 62 8.62 -13.22 -4.13
C GLU A 62 8.01 -11.84 -4.35
N GLU A 63 6.74 -11.80 -4.75
CA GLU A 63 6.01 -10.54 -4.90
C GLU A 63 5.90 -9.81 -3.58
N LYS A 64 5.65 -10.54 -2.50
CA LYS A 64 5.60 -9.96 -1.15
C LYS A 64 6.91 -9.26 -0.80
N ARG A 65 8.03 -9.92 -1.06
CA ARG A 65 9.35 -9.32 -0.79
C ARG A 65 9.56 -8.07 -1.65
N GLY A 66 9.12 -8.11 -2.90
CA GLY A 66 9.16 -6.94 -3.77
C GLY A 66 8.33 -5.78 -3.25
N PHE A 67 7.13 -6.08 -2.74
CA PHE A 67 6.28 -5.06 -2.13
C PHE A 67 6.93 -4.47 -0.89
N GLU A 68 7.58 -5.28 -0.06
CA GLU A 68 8.25 -4.79 1.13
C GLU A 68 9.42 -3.87 0.77
N THR A 69 10.18 -4.21 -0.25
CA THR A 69 11.25 -3.34 -0.76
C THR A 69 10.67 -2.04 -1.30
N PHE A 70 9.59 -2.12 -2.06
CA PHE A 70 8.89 -0.94 -2.57
C PHE A 70 8.44 -0.04 -1.41
N LEU A 71 7.82 -0.62 -0.40
CA LEU A 71 7.34 0.15 0.76
C LEU A 71 8.49 0.84 1.47
N SER A 72 9.61 0.14 1.66
CA SER A 72 10.78 0.72 2.30
C SER A 72 11.32 1.91 1.51
N ASN A 73 11.34 1.80 0.18
CA ASN A 73 11.85 2.87 -0.68
C ASN A 73 10.91 4.06 -0.78
N ASN A 74 9.62 3.85 -0.51
CA ASN A 74 8.59 4.86 -0.71
C ASN A 74 7.90 5.33 0.57
N ALA A 75 8.29 4.80 1.72
CA ALA A 75 7.60 5.08 2.98
C ALA A 75 7.48 6.57 3.26
N HIS A 76 8.54 7.33 3.08
CA HIS A 76 8.52 8.78 3.36
C HIS A 76 7.51 9.52 2.49
N LEU A 77 7.37 9.13 1.23
CA LEU A 77 6.39 9.74 0.33
C LEU A 77 4.98 9.31 0.70
N LEU A 78 4.80 8.04 1.04
CA LEU A 78 3.49 7.54 1.46
C LEU A 78 2.99 8.28 2.70
N TYR A 79 3.86 8.50 3.67
CA TYR A 79 3.50 9.28 4.85
C TYR A 79 3.17 10.72 4.53
N ARG A 80 3.96 11.34 3.66
CA ARG A 80 3.71 12.72 3.25
C ARG A 80 2.34 12.86 2.57
N TYR A 81 2.06 11.98 1.61
CA TYR A 81 0.79 12.05 0.89
C TYR A 81 -0.38 11.68 1.78
N ALA A 82 -0.20 10.74 2.69
CA ALA A 82 -1.24 10.37 3.65
C ALA A 82 -1.61 11.57 4.53
N ALA A 83 -0.61 12.32 4.98
CA ALA A 83 -0.83 13.51 5.80
C ALA A 83 -1.53 14.63 5.03
N ASN A 84 -1.37 14.67 3.71
CA ASN A 84 -1.92 15.72 2.86
C ASN A 84 -3.19 15.33 2.11
N GLY A 85 -3.75 14.16 2.40
CA GLY A 85 -4.98 13.72 1.75
C GLY A 85 -4.78 13.22 0.33
N GLY A 86 -3.64 12.58 0.08
CA GLY A 86 -3.35 11.93 -1.19
C GLY A 86 -2.22 12.57 -1.98
N ALA A 87 -1.85 11.92 -3.09
CA ALA A 87 -0.70 12.28 -3.91
C ALA A 87 -1.01 13.39 -4.93
N LYS A 88 -1.82 14.34 -4.58
CA LYS A 88 -2.22 15.42 -5.49
C LYS A 88 -1.50 16.72 -5.21
N VAL A 89 -0.38 16.62 -4.59
CA VAL A 89 0.40 17.80 -4.22
C VAL A 89 1.03 18.34 -5.48
N ALA A 90 0.66 19.52 -5.82
CA ALA A 90 1.23 20.15 -6.99
C ALA A 90 2.70 20.49 -6.74
#